data_f25bbaa180d6b524988b65058ce4551c
#
_entry.id   f25bbaa180d6b524988b65058ce4551c
#
_cell.length_a   1.000
_cell.length_b   1.000
_cell.length_c   1.000
_cell.angle_alpha   90.00
_cell.angle_beta   90.00
_cell.angle_gamma   90.00
#
_symmetry.space_group_name_H-M   'P 1'
#
loop_
_entity.id
_entity.type
_entity.pdbx_description
1 polymer ?
#
loop_
_entity_poly.entity_id
_entity_poly.type
_entity_poly.pdbx_seq_one_letter_code
_entity_poly.pdbx_strand_id
1 'polypeptide(L)'
;IMKTDDLIRVLRKLYDTFPALEKVTTYAGPRSTLAKSPEELRAIREAGLNRAYLGVESGSDAVLKAINKGVTAAQMLEAGQKLVAAGFDLWAIIIMGLTGQDGDWEEHILSTAKMINAMKPRHLSAMTFAPAKGTPLGEDVLAGRFKVCTPDQILEECHLLIEHLDVDPLHFTSNHASNYLPLKGGLPEDKEKFLKLLDEALAGKIRLRKTLNRGI
;
A
#
# COMPACT_ATOMS: atom_id res chain seq x y z
N ILE A 1 14.07 -5.96 14.96
CA ILE A 1 14.55 -4.78 14.17
C ILE A 1 16.06 -4.90 14.07
N MET A 2 16.59 -4.97 12.83
CA MET A 2 18.04 -5.02 12.60
C MET A 2 18.69 -3.68 12.96
N LYS A 3 19.85 -3.73 13.63
CA LYS A 3 20.65 -2.53 13.94
C LYS A 3 21.14 -1.88 12.63
N THR A 4 21.31 -0.58 12.63
CA THR A 4 21.73 0.19 11.45
C THR A 4 23.07 -0.28 10.90
N ASP A 5 24.08 -0.47 11.75
CA ASP A 5 25.41 -0.93 11.34
C ASP A 5 25.39 -2.34 10.72
N ASP A 6 24.55 -3.23 11.28
CA ASP A 6 24.40 -4.60 10.73
C ASP A 6 23.76 -4.56 9.35
N LEU A 7 22.73 -3.71 9.16
CA LEU A 7 22.10 -3.55 7.85
C LEU A 7 23.07 -2.96 6.82
N ILE A 8 23.84 -1.94 7.18
CA ILE A 8 24.87 -1.35 6.33
C ILE A 8 25.95 -2.40 5.95
N ARG A 9 26.38 -3.22 6.91
CA ARG A 9 27.34 -4.30 6.64
C ARG A 9 26.77 -5.33 5.65
N VAL A 10 25.49 -5.70 5.78
CA VAL A 10 24.82 -6.59 4.83
C VAL A 10 24.75 -5.98 3.43
N LEU A 11 24.35 -4.70 3.33
CA LEU A 11 24.27 -3.99 2.05
C LEU A 11 25.64 -3.94 1.34
N ARG A 12 26.69 -3.55 2.05
CA ARG A 12 28.05 -3.54 1.50
C ARG A 12 28.45 -4.94 1.00
N LYS A 13 28.20 -5.98 1.80
CA LYS A 13 28.51 -7.36 1.40
C LYS A 13 27.74 -7.81 0.16
N LEU A 14 26.48 -7.37 -0.01
CA LEU A 14 25.70 -7.66 -1.21
C LEU A 14 26.33 -7.04 -2.46
N TYR A 15 26.68 -5.76 -2.41
CA TYR A 15 27.29 -5.06 -3.55
C TYR A 15 28.71 -5.57 -3.87
N ASP A 16 29.50 -5.91 -2.85
CA ASP A 16 30.83 -6.51 -3.04
C ASP A 16 30.74 -7.92 -3.66
N THR A 17 29.68 -8.69 -3.30
CA THR A 17 29.52 -10.07 -3.79
C THR A 17 28.91 -10.12 -5.19
N PHE A 18 28.05 -9.16 -5.51
CA PHE A 18 27.29 -9.11 -6.76
C PHE A 18 27.55 -7.77 -7.48
N PRO A 19 28.67 -7.62 -8.23
CA PRO A 19 29.05 -6.34 -8.85
C PRO A 19 28.01 -5.79 -9.86
N ALA A 20 27.18 -6.68 -10.43
CA ALA A 20 26.10 -6.30 -11.34
C ALA A 20 24.77 -5.96 -10.62
N LEU A 21 24.77 -5.93 -9.28
CA LEU A 21 23.57 -5.61 -8.49
C LEU A 21 23.25 -4.11 -8.63
N GLU A 22 22.15 -3.81 -9.29
CA GLU A 22 21.72 -2.42 -9.53
C GLU A 22 20.92 -1.84 -8.37
N LYS A 23 20.19 -2.70 -7.64
CA LYS A 23 19.18 -2.23 -6.68
C LYS A 23 18.95 -3.23 -5.55
N VAL A 24 18.93 -2.72 -4.32
CA VAL A 24 18.46 -3.47 -3.14
C VAL A 24 17.15 -2.84 -2.65
N THR A 25 16.18 -3.68 -2.34
CA THR A 25 14.86 -3.26 -1.84
C THR A 25 14.51 -4.01 -0.56
N THR A 26 13.63 -3.44 0.26
CA THR A 26 13.16 -4.09 1.49
C THR A 26 11.70 -3.78 1.78
N TYR A 27 11.05 -4.67 2.52
CA TYR A 27 9.82 -4.32 3.22
C TYR A 27 10.18 -3.57 4.50
N ALA A 28 9.66 -2.35 4.64
CA ALA A 28 9.86 -1.50 5.81
C ALA A 28 8.63 -1.55 6.72
N GLY A 29 8.84 -1.91 7.98
CA GLY A 29 7.79 -1.83 8.99
C GLY A 29 7.76 -0.43 9.63
N PRO A 30 6.58 0.16 9.91
CA PRO A 30 6.49 1.50 10.48
C PRO A 30 7.23 1.61 11.82
N ARG A 31 7.10 0.63 12.72
CA ARG A 31 7.81 0.62 14.02
C ARG A 31 9.33 0.62 13.86
N SER A 32 9.86 -0.17 12.90
CA SER A 32 11.30 -0.23 12.66
C SER A 32 11.83 1.06 12.04
N THR A 33 11.03 1.72 11.23
CA THR A 33 11.36 3.03 10.64
C THR A 33 11.35 4.13 11.68
N LEU A 34 10.32 4.18 12.53
CA LEU A 34 10.20 5.16 13.61
C LEU A 34 11.33 5.06 14.63
N ALA A 35 11.82 3.84 14.90
CA ALA A 35 12.92 3.61 15.84
C ALA A 35 14.30 4.08 15.33
N LYS A 36 14.42 4.47 14.06
CA LYS A 36 15.67 4.98 13.47
C LYS A 36 15.69 6.49 13.41
N SER A 37 16.85 7.08 13.65
CA SER A 37 17.05 8.52 13.44
C SER A 37 17.04 8.87 11.94
N PRO A 38 16.83 10.15 11.58
CA PRO A 38 16.98 10.61 10.19
C PRO A 38 18.37 10.32 9.61
N GLU A 39 19.43 10.44 10.44
CA GLU A 39 20.82 10.17 10.06
C GLU A 39 21.02 8.68 9.76
N GLU A 40 20.48 7.79 10.59
CA GLU A 40 20.54 6.34 10.38
C GLU A 40 19.84 5.94 9.09
N LEU A 41 18.65 6.50 8.81
CA LEU A 41 17.92 6.23 7.57
C LEU A 41 18.69 6.73 6.34
N ARG A 42 19.30 7.92 6.40
CA ARG A 42 20.17 8.42 5.32
C ARG A 42 21.38 7.52 5.10
N ALA A 43 22.08 7.12 6.17
CA ALA A 43 23.24 6.22 6.06
C ALA A 43 22.86 4.86 5.44
N ILE A 44 21.69 4.30 5.78
CA ILE A 44 21.18 3.06 5.16
C ILE A 44 20.89 3.31 3.67
N ARG A 45 20.29 4.45 3.33
CA ARG A 45 19.99 4.81 1.93
C ARG A 45 21.29 4.97 1.11
N GLU A 46 22.30 5.62 1.65
CA GLU A 46 23.61 5.83 1.05
C GLU A 46 24.40 4.52 0.91
N ALA A 47 24.22 3.58 1.83
CA ALA A 47 24.79 2.23 1.73
C ALA A 47 24.14 1.37 0.63
N GLY A 48 23.13 1.88 -0.10
CA GLY A 48 22.59 1.26 -1.29
C GLY A 48 21.21 0.62 -1.12
N LEU A 49 20.51 0.82 0.00
CA LEU A 49 19.11 0.42 0.10
C LEU A 49 18.23 1.43 -0.64
N ASN A 50 17.84 1.09 -1.86
CA ASN A 50 17.22 2.05 -2.77
C ASN A 50 15.73 2.26 -2.53
N ARG A 51 14.95 1.17 -2.37
CA ARG A 51 13.51 1.19 -2.28
C ARG A 51 13.01 0.57 -0.99
N ALA A 52 12.01 1.22 -0.39
CA ALA A 52 11.27 0.71 0.75
C ALA A 52 9.81 0.46 0.35
N TYR A 53 9.32 -0.77 0.58
CA TYR A 53 7.91 -1.11 0.49
C TYR A 53 7.28 -0.94 1.87
N LEU A 54 6.35 -0.01 2.02
CA LEU A 54 5.65 0.26 3.27
C LEU A 54 4.20 -0.18 3.16
N GLY A 55 3.84 -1.22 3.91
CA GLY A 55 2.44 -1.61 4.06
C GLY A 55 1.71 -0.59 4.93
N VAL A 56 1.06 0.37 4.30
CA VAL A 56 0.21 1.38 4.94
C VAL A 56 -1.11 0.75 5.37
N GLU A 57 -1.68 -0.08 4.52
CA GLU A 57 -2.96 -0.78 4.55
C GLU A 57 -4.15 0.18 4.56
N SER A 58 -4.20 1.15 5.49
CA SER A 58 -5.27 2.13 5.70
C SER A 58 -4.74 3.42 6.31
N GLY A 59 -5.46 4.52 6.06
CA GLY A 59 -5.30 5.80 6.77
C GLY A 59 -6.25 5.94 7.96
N SER A 60 -7.16 5.00 8.18
CA SER A 60 -8.13 4.99 9.27
C SER A 60 -7.57 4.33 10.53
N ASP A 61 -7.58 5.03 11.66
CA ASP A 61 -7.20 4.45 12.96
C ASP A 61 -8.11 3.29 13.37
N ALA A 62 -9.40 3.36 13.02
CA ALA A 62 -10.36 2.30 13.30
C ALA A 62 -9.98 1.02 12.55
N VAL A 63 -9.69 1.12 11.26
CA VAL A 63 -9.26 -0.01 10.42
C VAL A 63 -7.90 -0.55 10.87
N LEU A 64 -6.90 0.31 11.09
CA LEU A 64 -5.58 -0.09 11.57
C LEU A 64 -5.65 -0.86 12.91
N LYS A 65 -6.55 -0.44 13.82
CA LYS A 65 -6.81 -1.15 15.07
C LYS A 65 -7.49 -2.50 14.81
N ALA A 66 -8.50 -2.55 13.96
CA ALA A 66 -9.25 -3.77 13.65
C ALA A 66 -8.36 -4.86 13.05
N ILE A 67 -7.43 -4.50 12.17
CA ILE A 67 -6.45 -5.44 11.57
C ILE A 67 -5.21 -5.68 12.44
N ASN A 68 -5.16 -5.11 13.65
CA ASN A 68 -4.03 -5.21 14.57
C ASN A 68 -2.68 -4.77 13.95
N LYS A 69 -2.69 -3.67 13.18
CA LYS A 69 -1.47 -3.12 12.54
C LYS A 69 -0.42 -2.67 13.55
N GLY A 70 -0.84 -2.30 14.75
CA GLY A 70 0.01 -1.99 15.88
C GLY A 70 0.70 -0.62 15.80
N VAL A 71 0.20 0.27 14.96
CA VAL A 71 0.55 1.70 14.87
C VAL A 71 -0.71 2.50 14.56
N THR A 72 -0.70 3.79 14.92
CA THR A 72 -1.75 4.74 14.54
C THR A 72 -1.53 5.29 13.12
N ALA A 73 -2.56 5.91 12.56
CA ALA A 73 -2.47 6.62 11.28
C ALA A 73 -1.38 7.72 11.31
N ALA A 74 -1.28 8.47 12.39
CA ALA A 74 -0.24 9.48 12.57
C ALA A 74 1.17 8.87 12.57
N GLN A 75 1.38 7.76 13.27
CA GLN A 75 2.65 7.04 13.27
C GLN A 75 2.99 6.44 11.90
N MET A 76 1.99 5.95 11.17
CA MET A 76 2.18 5.44 9.80
C MET A 76 2.61 6.56 8.86
N LEU A 77 1.95 7.72 8.92
CA LEU A 77 2.31 8.91 8.15
C LEU A 77 3.75 9.37 8.47
N GLU A 78 4.10 9.48 9.75
CA GLU A 78 5.45 9.86 10.19
C GLU A 78 6.50 8.89 9.64
N ALA A 79 6.25 7.57 9.73
CA ALA A 79 7.18 6.57 9.19
C ALA A 79 7.39 6.74 7.68
N GLY A 80 6.32 6.95 6.90
CA GLY A 80 6.42 7.19 5.47
C GLY A 80 7.17 8.47 5.14
N GLN A 81 6.88 9.56 5.84
CA GLN A 81 7.56 10.85 5.66
C GLN A 81 9.06 10.77 6.01
N LYS A 82 9.45 10.03 7.05
CA LYS A 82 10.87 9.77 7.38
C LYS A 82 11.60 9.04 6.24
N LEU A 83 10.96 8.04 5.61
CA LEU A 83 11.54 7.34 4.46
C LEU A 83 11.69 8.27 3.25
N VAL A 84 10.68 9.07 2.92
CA VAL A 84 10.74 10.05 1.82
C VAL A 84 11.83 11.08 2.08
N ALA A 85 11.90 11.65 3.30
CA ALA A 85 12.91 12.64 3.68
C ALA A 85 14.35 12.09 3.68
N ALA A 86 14.52 10.79 3.92
CA ALA A 86 15.81 10.11 3.82
C ALA A 86 16.18 9.73 2.37
N GLY A 87 15.34 10.03 1.37
CA GLY A 87 15.61 9.83 -0.05
C GLY A 87 15.34 8.40 -0.55
N PHE A 88 14.55 7.59 0.18
CA PHE A 88 14.11 6.30 -0.32
C PHE A 88 13.09 6.46 -1.47
N ASP A 89 13.18 5.57 -2.46
CA ASP A 89 12.12 5.35 -3.42
C ASP A 89 10.97 4.61 -2.70
N LEU A 90 10.06 5.39 -2.09
CA LEU A 90 8.99 4.84 -1.27
C LEU A 90 7.87 4.27 -2.13
N TRP A 91 7.53 3.00 -1.88
CA TRP A 91 6.38 2.31 -2.44
C TRP A 91 5.38 2.03 -1.32
N ALA A 92 4.32 2.83 -1.25
CA ALA A 92 3.23 2.61 -0.32
C ALA A 92 2.27 1.53 -0.84
N ILE A 93 1.78 0.68 0.05
CA ILE A 93 0.81 -0.37 -0.27
C ILE A 93 -0.40 -0.16 0.62
N ILE A 94 -1.59 -0.11 0.03
CA ILE A 94 -2.87 -0.04 0.73
C ILE A 94 -3.75 -1.23 0.35
N ILE A 95 -4.75 -1.54 1.20
CA ILE A 95 -5.66 -2.65 0.97
C ILE A 95 -7.10 -2.12 1.00
N MET A 96 -7.79 -2.23 -0.12
CA MET A 96 -9.22 -1.96 -0.26
C MET A 96 -10.03 -3.13 0.30
N GLY A 97 -11.23 -2.87 0.80
CA GLY A 97 -12.15 -3.89 1.32
C GLY A 97 -11.86 -4.34 2.75
N LEU A 98 -11.01 -3.62 3.51
CA LEU A 98 -10.69 -3.95 4.90
C LEU A 98 -11.85 -3.69 5.88
N THR A 99 -12.84 -2.90 5.49
CA THR A 99 -14.04 -2.62 6.30
C THR A 99 -15.14 -3.66 6.11
N GLY A 100 -15.05 -4.48 5.05
CA GLY A 100 -16.13 -5.40 4.66
C GLY A 100 -17.35 -4.66 4.10
N GLN A 101 -18.42 -5.42 3.78
CA GLN A 101 -19.63 -4.87 3.16
C GLN A 101 -20.39 -3.88 4.06
N ASP A 102 -20.32 -4.08 5.36
CA ASP A 102 -21.18 -3.38 6.33
C ASP A 102 -20.40 -2.27 7.07
N GLY A 103 -19.09 -2.07 6.78
CA GLY A 103 -18.23 -1.08 7.45
C GLY A 103 -18.17 0.29 6.76
N ASP A 104 -17.58 1.24 7.44
CA ASP A 104 -17.39 2.63 6.94
C ASP A 104 -16.23 2.69 5.94
N TRP A 105 -16.49 2.26 4.71
CA TRP A 105 -15.49 2.21 3.65
C TRP A 105 -15.12 3.60 3.13
N GLU A 106 -16.06 4.56 3.15
CA GLU A 106 -15.78 5.93 2.70
C GLU A 106 -14.76 6.60 3.63
N GLU A 107 -14.95 6.51 4.96
CA GLU A 107 -13.97 7.00 5.93
C GLU A 107 -12.60 6.36 5.73
N HIS A 108 -12.56 5.02 5.55
CA HIS A 108 -11.35 4.28 5.28
C HIS A 108 -10.59 4.83 4.07
N ILE A 109 -11.28 5.02 2.94
CA ILE A 109 -10.66 5.45 1.69
C ILE A 109 -10.27 6.93 1.72
N LEU A 110 -11.13 7.81 2.24
CA LEU A 110 -10.83 9.25 2.34
C LEU A 110 -9.64 9.51 3.29
N SER A 111 -9.62 8.85 4.45
CA SER A 111 -8.49 8.94 5.38
C SER A 111 -7.20 8.39 4.75
N THR A 112 -7.31 7.31 3.96
CA THR A 112 -6.16 6.73 3.23
C THR A 112 -5.64 7.69 2.16
N ALA A 113 -6.51 8.27 1.32
CA ALA A 113 -6.12 9.26 0.32
C ALA A 113 -5.44 10.47 0.96
N LYS A 114 -6.02 11.01 2.05
CA LYS A 114 -5.44 12.12 2.82
C LYS A 114 -4.05 11.78 3.34
N MET A 115 -3.84 10.57 3.87
CA MET A 115 -2.53 10.11 4.35
C MET A 115 -1.53 10.02 3.20
N ILE A 116 -1.90 9.42 2.07
CA ILE A 116 -1.02 9.29 0.90
C ILE A 116 -0.63 10.66 0.35
N ASN A 117 -1.58 11.60 0.25
CA ASN A 117 -1.31 12.98 -0.17
C ASN A 117 -0.32 13.70 0.76
N ALA A 118 -0.41 13.47 2.08
CA ALA A 118 0.52 14.04 3.05
C ALA A 118 1.88 13.32 3.08
N MET A 119 1.91 12.02 2.80
CA MET A 119 3.13 11.18 2.78
C MET A 119 3.96 11.40 1.52
N LYS A 120 3.33 11.67 0.39
CA LYS A 120 3.94 11.87 -0.93
C LYS A 120 4.87 10.74 -1.37
N PRO A 121 4.43 9.47 -1.39
CA PRO A 121 5.24 8.38 -1.91
C PRO A 121 5.38 8.51 -3.42
N ARG A 122 6.46 7.96 -3.99
CA ARG A 122 6.64 7.91 -5.45
C ARG A 122 5.76 6.83 -6.11
N HIS A 123 5.44 5.78 -5.37
CA HIS A 123 4.63 4.66 -5.86
C HIS A 123 3.52 4.33 -4.87
N LEU A 124 2.34 4.03 -5.38
CA LEU A 124 1.19 3.54 -4.62
C LEU A 124 0.65 2.27 -5.28
N SER A 125 0.58 1.19 -4.51
CA SER A 125 -0.17 0.00 -4.89
C SER A 125 -1.45 -0.11 -4.09
N ALA A 126 -2.60 -0.18 -4.75
CA ALA A 126 -3.86 -0.54 -4.14
C ALA A 126 -4.12 -2.04 -4.40
N MET A 127 -4.32 -2.81 -3.33
CA MET A 127 -4.64 -4.23 -3.37
C MET A 127 -6.04 -4.46 -2.83
N THR A 128 -6.71 -5.53 -3.25
CA THR A 128 -7.98 -5.95 -2.65
C THR A 128 -7.72 -6.93 -1.54
N PHE A 129 -8.43 -6.78 -0.42
CA PHE A 129 -8.40 -7.73 0.68
C PHE A 129 -8.75 -9.15 0.20
N ALA A 130 -7.90 -10.08 0.57
CA ALA A 130 -8.08 -11.50 0.32
C ALA A 130 -7.97 -12.25 1.66
N PRO A 131 -9.05 -12.90 2.13
CA PRO A 131 -9.01 -13.60 3.41
C PRO A 131 -8.04 -14.77 3.35
N ALA A 132 -7.12 -14.85 4.32
CA ALA A 132 -6.18 -15.95 4.45
C ALA A 132 -6.60 -16.87 5.60
N LYS A 133 -6.71 -18.17 5.32
CA LYS A 133 -7.01 -19.18 6.33
C LYS A 133 -5.98 -19.15 7.46
N GLY A 134 -6.45 -19.30 8.70
CA GLY A 134 -5.59 -19.27 9.90
C GLY A 134 -5.23 -17.86 10.38
N THR A 135 -5.77 -16.81 9.76
CA THR A 135 -5.69 -15.44 10.28
C THR A 135 -6.98 -15.06 11.00
N PRO A 136 -6.96 -14.18 12.02
CA PRO A 136 -8.18 -13.79 12.73
C PRO A 136 -9.28 -13.30 11.79
N LEU A 137 -8.98 -12.41 10.85
CA LEU A 137 -9.96 -11.91 9.90
C LEU A 137 -10.42 -12.98 8.90
N GLY A 138 -9.54 -13.92 8.50
CA GLY A 138 -9.91 -15.06 7.67
C GLY A 138 -10.88 -16.00 8.40
N GLU A 139 -10.70 -16.23 9.69
CA GLU A 139 -11.63 -17.02 10.51
C GLU A 139 -12.97 -16.30 10.72
N ASP A 140 -12.99 -14.98 10.80
CA ASP A 140 -14.21 -14.17 10.84
C ASP A 140 -15.01 -14.26 9.53
N VAL A 141 -14.32 -14.29 8.40
CA VAL A 141 -14.95 -14.55 7.08
C VAL A 141 -15.57 -15.94 7.04
N LEU A 142 -14.83 -16.99 7.46
CA LEU A 142 -15.32 -18.36 7.49
C LEU A 142 -16.54 -18.53 8.42
N ALA A 143 -16.55 -17.80 9.54
CA ALA A 143 -17.66 -17.81 10.51
C ALA A 143 -18.83 -16.88 10.12
N GLY A 144 -18.76 -16.17 9.00
CA GLY A 144 -19.79 -15.24 8.55
C GLY A 144 -19.87 -13.93 9.35
N ARG A 145 -18.92 -13.65 10.23
CA ARG A 145 -18.86 -12.41 11.02
C ARG A 145 -18.30 -11.23 10.22
N PHE A 146 -17.51 -11.52 9.20
CA PHE A 146 -17.00 -10.51 8.28
C PHE A 146 -17.42 -10.88 6.85
N LYS A 147 -18.15 -9.98 6.20
CA LYS A 147 -18.57 -10.15 4.80
C LYS A 147 -17.57 -9.42 3.88
N VAL A 148 -16.89 -10.17 3.03
CA VAL A 148 -15.95 -9.62 2.05
C VAL A 148 -16.71 -8.73 1.06
N CYS A 149 -16.14 -7.56 0.74
CA CYS A 149 -16.72 -6.62 -0.22
C CYS A 149 -17.01 -7.27 -1.58
N THR A 150 -18.09 -6.85 -2.20
CA THR A 150 -18.43 -7.21 -3.59
C THR A 150 -17.43 -6.58 -4.57
N PRO A 151 -17.35 -7.09 -5.82
CA PRO A 151 -16.55 -6.45 -6.85
C PRO A 151 -16.88 -4.97 -7.05
N ASP A 152 -18.18 -4.61 -7.05
CA ASP A 152 -18.63 -3.24 -7.26
C ASP A 152 -18.18 -2.32 -6.11
N GLN A 153 -18.31 -2.76 -4.85
CA GLN A 153 -17.80 -2.01 -3.70
C GLN A 153 -16.28 -1.76 -3.79
N ILE A 154 -15.50 -2.73 -4.25
CA ILE A 154 -14.06 -2.54 -4.46
C ILE A 154 -13.76 -1.54 -5.59
N LEU A 155 -14.58 -1.53 -6.64
CA LEU A 155 -14.45 -0.52 -7.71
C LEU A 155 -14.82 0.87 -7.20
N GLU A 156 -15.86 1.00 -6.37
CA GLU A 156 -16.27 2.26 -5.71
C GLU A 156 -15.16 2.78 -4.79
N GLU A 157 -14.57 1.91 -3.96
CA GLU A 157 -13.40 2.27 -3.13
C GLU A 157 -12.22 2.75 -3.98
N CYS A 158 -11.93 2.06 -5.09
CA CYS A 158 -10.85 2.45 -6.00
C CYS A 158 -11.13 3.78 -6.69
N HIS A 159 -12.39 4.03 -7.10
CA HIS A 159 -12.84 5.27 -7.71
C HIS A 159 -12.64 6.44 -6.74
N LEU A 160 -13.21 6.33 -5.53
CA LEU A 160 -13.10 7.35 -4.49
C LEU A 160 -11.64 7.64 -4.13
N LEU A 161 -10.80 6.60 -4.03
CA LEU A 161 -9.36 6.75 -3.79
C LEU A 161 -8.72 7.61 -4.88
N ILE A 162 -8.86 7.23 -6.16
CA ILE A 162 -8.24 7.93 -7.29
C ILE A 162 -8.76 9.37 -7.39
N GLU A 163 -10.04 9.58 -7.17
CA GLU A 163 -10.66 10.91 -7.17
C GLU A 163 -9.99 11.86 -6.15
N HIS A 164 -9.61 11.33 -4.96
CA HIS A 164 -9.05 12.11 -3.86
C HIS A 164 -7.52 12.08 -3.77
N LEU A 165 -6.82 11.33 -4.65
CA LEU A 165 -5.37 11.40 -4.73
C LEU A 165 -4.92 12.69 -5.42
N ASP A 166 -3.98 13.41 -4.75
CA ASP A 166 -3.38 14.68 -5.17
C ASP A 166 -1.88 14.66 -4.90
N VAL A 167 -1.18 13.68 -5.48
CA VAL A 167 0.28 13.52 -5.40
C VAL A 167 0.85 13.57 -6.81
N ASP A 168 1.75 14.50 -7.05
CA ASP A 168 2.41 14.70 -8.34
C ASP A 168 3.96 14.70 -8.16
N PRO A 169 4.68 13.79 -8.82
CA PRO A 169 4.19 12.63 -9.57
C PRO A 169 3.90 11.42 -8.67
N LEU A 170 2.90 10.61 -9.01
CA LEU A 170 2.60 9.34 -8.35
C LEU A 170 2.44 8.22 -9.37
N HIS A 171 3.25 7.17 -9.26
CA HIS A 171 3.01 5.93 -10.01
C HIS A 171 1.98 5.07 -9.29
N PHE A 172 0.78 5.00 -9.84
CA PHE A 172 -0.32 4.20 -9.30
C PHE A 172 -0.41 2.83 -9.96
N THR A 173 -0.70 1.80 -9.17
CA THR A 173 -0.99 0.47 -9.68
C THR A 173 -2.03 -0.28 -8.85
N SER A 174 -3.01 -0.91 -9.51
CA SER A 174 -3.91 -1.91 -8.95
C SER A 174 -3.88 -3.21 -9.78
N ASN A 175 -2.73 -3.54 -10.35
CA ASN A 175 -2.59 -4.68 -11.25
C ASN A 175 -2.32 -6.03 -10.54
N HIS A 176 -2.24 -6.05 -9.21
CA HIS A 176 -2.09 -7.28 -8.44
C HIS A 176 -3.23 -8.27 -8.72
N ALA A 177 -2.95 -9.57 -8.58
CA ALA A 177 -3.91 -10.65 -8.85
C ALA A 177 -5.19 -10.55 -7.99
N SER A 178 -5.12 -9.94 -6.80
CA SER A 178 -6.28 -9.73 -5.93
C SER A 178 -7.30 -8.72 -6.48
N ASN A 179 -6.95 -7.88 -7.44
CA ASN A 179 -7.83 -6.84 -7.96
C ASN A 179 -8.70 -7.32 -9.12
N TYR A 180 -9.93 -6.79 -9.19
CA TYR A 180 -10.89 -7.10 -10.24
C TYR A 180 -10.60 -6.36 -11.55
N LEU A 181 -10.14 -5.09 -11.47
CA LEU A 181 -9.76 -4.26 -12.61
C LEU A 181 -8.29 -3.83 -12.47
N PRO A 182 -7.41 -4.26 -13.38
CA PRO A 182 -6.01 -3.85 -13.34
C PRO A 182 -5.85 -2.43 -13.90
N LEU A 183 -5.36 -1.51 -13.07
CA LEU A 183 -4.95 -0.17 -13.48
C LEU A 183 -3.44 -0.02 -13.26
N LYS A 184 -2.76 0.72 -14.15
CA LYS A 184 -1.35 1.09 -14.01
C LYS A 184 -1.07 2.34 -14.83
N GLY A 185 -0.48 3.35 -14.20
CA GLY A 185 -0.13 4.61 -14.86
C GLY A 185 0.41 5.66 -13.89
N GLY A 186 0.52 6.89 -14.36
CA GLY A 186 0.96 8.06 -13.61
C GLY A 186 -0.21 8.96 -13.23
N LEU A 187 -0.18 9.52 -12.02
CA LEU A 187 -1.09 10.60 -11.61
C LEU A 187 -0.27 11.91 -11.54
N PRO A 188 -0.85 13.04 -12.00
CA PRO A 188 -2.28 13.22 -12.39
C PRO A 188 -2.64 12.80 -13.82
N GLU A 189 -1.68 12.49 -14.70
CA GLU A 189 -1.88 12.37 -16.16
C GLU A 189 -2.93 11.32 -16.55
N ASP A 190 -2.93 10.16 -15.90
CA ASP A 190 -3.88 9.07 -16.18
C ASP A 190 -5.16 9.13 -15.31
N LYS A 191 -5.36 10.15 -14.46
CA LYS A 191 -6.47 10.21 -13.49
C LYS A 191 -7.84 10.09 -14.15
N GLU A 192 -8.12 10.94 -15.13
CA GLU A 192 -9.40 10.94 -15.87
C GLU A 192 -9.65 9.60 -16.59
N LYS A 193 -8.61 9.03 -17.17
CA LYS A 193 -8.68 7.72 -17.83
C LYS A 193 -9.05 6.62 -16.85
N PHE A 194 -8.46 6.62 -15.64
CA PHE A 194 -8.76 5.61 -14.63
C PHE A 194 -10.18 5.75 -14.10
N LEU A 195 -10.64 6.97 -13.79
CA LEU A 195 -12.02 7.22 -13.37
C LEU A 195 -13.02 6.74 -14.42
N LYS A 196 -12.80 7.07 -15.70
CA LYS A 196 -13.63 6.58 -16.79
C LYS A 196 -13.67 5.05 -16.89
N LEU A 197 -12.51 4.37 -16.74
CA LEU A 197 -12.47 2.90 -16.77
C LEU A 197 -13.24 2.28 -15.60
N LEU A 198 -13.19 2.90 -14.42
CA LEU A 198 -13.94 2.46 -13.25
C LEU A 198 -15.44 2.67 -13.43
N ASP A 199 -15.89 3.82 -14.00
CA ASP A 199 -17.28 4.07 -14.35
C ASP A 199 -17.81 3.06 -15.36
N GLU A 200 -17.04 2.76 -16.40
CA GLU A 200 -17.40 1.76 -17.41
C GLU A 200 -17.50 0.33 -16.82
N ALA A 201 -16.62 0.02 -15.84
CA ALA A 201 -16.65 -1.25 -15.13
C ALA A 201 -17.86 -1.37 -14.21
N LEU A 202 -18.20 -0.32 -13.45
CA LEU A 202 -19.40 -0.23 -12.61
C LEU A 202 -20.69 -0.31 -13.44
N ALA A 203 -20.67 0.27 -14.66
CA ALA A 203 -21.78 0.14 -15.60
C ALA A 203 -21.86 -1.24 -16.30
N GLY A 204 -21.02 -2.21 -15.95
CA GLY A 204 -21.00 -3.54 -16.53
C GLY A 204 -20.47 -3.62 -17.97
N LYS A 205 -19.84 -2.55 -18.47
CA LYS A 205 -19.30 -2.49 -19.84
C LYS A 205 -17.93 -3.15 -19.98
N ILE A 206 -17.24 -3.37 -18.87
CA ILE A 206 -15.91 -4.01 -18.81
C ILE A 206 -16.01 -5.33 -18.07
N ARG A 207 -15.40 -6.38 -18.64
CA ARG A 207 -15.33 -7.69 -18.00
C ARG A 207 -14.28 -7.67 -16.88
N LEU A 208 -14.71 -7.88 -15.65
CA LEU A 208 -13.83 -7.98 -14.50
C LEU A 208 -13.08 -9.32 -14.45
N ARG A 209 -11.92 -9.35 -13.78
CA ARG A 209 -11.23 -10.60 -13.45
C ARG A 209 -12.10 -11.44 -12.51
N LYS A 210 -12.23 -12.74 -12.81
CA LYS A 210 -12.95 -13.67 -11.92
C LYS A 210 -12.15 -13.94 -10.66
N THR A 211 -12.85 -14.24 -9.56
CA THR A 211 -12.23 -14.59 -8.26
C THR A 211 -11.24 -15.74 -8.37
N LEU A 212 -11.56 -16.80 -9.17
CA LEU A 212 -10.68 -17.95 -9.44
C LEU A 212 -9.36 -17.60 -10.13
N ASN A 213 -9.32 -16.49 -10.86
CA ASN A 213 -8.12 -16.04 -11.59
C ASN A 213 -7.30 -15.00 -10.81
N ARG A 214 -7.71 -14.69 -9.57
CA ARG A 214 -7.03 -13.69 -8.73
C ARG A 214 -5.90 -14.28 -7.88
N GLY A 215 -5.66 -15.59 -7.95
CA GLY A 215 -4.55 -16.24 -7.27
C GLY A 215 -4.70 -16.32 -5.74
N ILE A 216 -5.94 -16.35 -5.27
CA ILE A 216 -6.33 -16.47 -3.85
C ILE A 216 -7.21 -17.71 -3.61
#